data_a03943d5d937df2dcecd4ed6a9deba03
#
_entry.id   a03943d5d937df2dcecd4ed6a9deba03
#
_cell.length_a   1.000
_cell.length_b   1.000
_cell.length_c   1.000
_cell.angle_alpha   90.00
_cell.angle_beta   90.00
_cell.angle_gamma   90.00
#
_symmetry.space_group_name_H-M   'P 1'
#
loop_
_entity.id
_entity.type
_entity.pdbx_description
1 polymer ?
#
loop_
_entity_poly.entity_id
_entity_poly.type
_entity_poly.pdbx_seq_one_letter_code
_entity_poly.pdbx_strand_id
1 'polypeptide(L)'
;MKTYIIDGYNLLWKLLPERMERAELEGSRQQLESKLVDFISLAGEARVILVYDGKGMGSRLSEERWGVRVCFTPGGVTADERILDFAGEYSGKGEVCIVTSDLKDIARRLGGNRVTHIKSEAFIRLLSGALDKPGKKGSPQSTEKPSSLKREEIDEWLQEFDLKD
;
A
#
# COMPACT_ATOMS: atom_id res chain seq x y z
N MET A 1 -9.64 7.48 12.61
CA MET A 1 -9.15 7.15 11.25
C MET A 1 -7.79 6.48 11.34
N LYS A 2 -7.60 5.41 10.64
CA LYS A 2 -6.31 4.69 10.58
C LYS A 2 -5.57 5.03 9.30
N THR A 3 -4.29 5.38 9.41
CA THR A 3 -3.44 5.72 8.27
C THR A 3 -2.41 4.62 8.05
N TYR A 4 -2.45 3.98 6.90
CA TYR A 4 -1.43 3.04 6.45
C TYR A 4 -0.38 3.78 5.62
N ILE A 5 0.87 3.70 6.02
CA ILE A 5 1.99 4.26 5.27
C ILE A 5 2.81 3.10 4.73
N ILE A 6 2.84 2.97 3.43
CA ILE A 6 3.35 1.77 2.75
C ILE A 6 4.60 2.12 1.95
N ASP A 7 5.68 1.37 2.16
CA ASP A 7 6.80 1.33 1.24
C ASP A 7 6.36 0.60 -0.05
N GLY A 8 6.07 1.38 -1.07
CA GLY A 8 5.43 0.89 -2.29
C GLY A 8 6.26 -0.17 -3.02
N TYR A 9 7.54 0.07 -3.24
CA TYR A 9 8.39 -0.91 -3.91
C TYR A 9 8.68 -2.13 -3.06
N ASN A 10 8.82 -1.97 -1.75
CA ASN A 10 8.99 -3.10 -0.86
C ASN A 10 7.77 -4.04 -0.90
N LEU A 11 6.57 -3.47 -0.86
CA LEU A 11 5.34 -4.24 -1.02
C LEU A 11 5.24 -4.86 -2.42
N LEU A 12 5.54 -4.09 -3.43
CA LEU A 12 5.45 -4.52 -4.82
C LEU A 12 6.40 -5.68 -5.11
N TRP A 13 7.65 -5.60 -4.63
CA TRP A 13 8.63 -6.70 -4.78
C TRP A 13 8.23 -7.98 -4.08
N LYS A 14 7.41 -7.89 -3.03
CA LYS A 14 6.83 -9.07 -2.38
C LYS A 14 5.64 -9.64 -3.14
N LEU A 15 5.02 -8.86 -3.99
CA LEU A 15 3.87 -9.27 -4.80
C LEU A 15 4.25 -9.73 -6.21
N LEU A 16 5.42 -9.39 -6.70
CA LEU A 16 5.81 -9.61 -8.08
C LEU A 16 6.97 -10.60 -8.21
N PRO A 17 6.98 -11.43 -9.26
CA PRO A 17 8.12 -12.27 -9.55
C PRO A 17 9.35 -11.43 -9.90
N GLU A 18 10.50 -12.01 -9.71
CA GLU A 18 11.79 -11.39 -9.99
C GLU A 18 11.88 -10.87 -11.43
N ARG A 19 12.35 -9.64 -11.56
CA ARG A 19 12.66 -8.95 -12.82
C ARG A 19 11.43 -8.52 -13.63
N MET A 20 11.01 -7.31 -13.37
CA MET A 20 10.07 -6.60 -14.24
C MET A 20 10.77 -5.51 -15.04
N GLU A 21 10.38 -5.39 -16.30
CA GLU A 21 10.75 -4.23 -17.10
C GLU A 21 10.00 -2.97 -16.62
N ARG A 22 10.53 -1.78 -16.95
CA ARG A 22 9.94 -0.50 -16.51
C ARG A 22 8.47 -0.33 -16.90
N ALA A 23 8.08 -0.79 -18.09
CA ALA A 23 6.69 -0.70 -18.55
C ALA A 23 5.75 -1.59 -17.73
N GLU A 24 6.20 -2.78 -17.36
CA GLU A 24 5.47 -3.70 -16.50
C GLU A 24 5.36 -3.16 -15.07
N LEU A 25 6.40 -2.48 -14.59
CA LEU A 25 6.42 -1.87 -13.27
C LEU A 25 5.34 -0.79 -13.11
N GLU A 26 5.13 0.04 -14.12
CA GLU A 26 4.08 1.06 -14.09
C GLU A 26 2.68 0.43 -14.03
N GLY A 27 2.43 -0.58 -14.83
CA GLY A 27 1.18 -1.36 -14.78
C GLY A 27 0.96 -2.01 -13.41
N SER A 28 2.01 -2.55 -12.83
CA SER A 28 1.95 -3.18 -11.50
C SER A 28 1.69 -2.18 -10.38
N ARG A 29 2.26 -0.98 -10.46
CA ARG A 29 1.92 0.11 -9.54
C ARG A 29 0.45 0.48 -9.63
N GLN A 30 -0.09 0.64 -10.83
CA GLN A 30 -1.50 0.95 -11.03
C GLN A 30 -2.42 -0.14 -10.48
N GLN A 31 -2.06 -1.40 -10.66
CA GLN A 31 -2.79 -2.53 -10.08
C GLN A 31 -2.76 -2.51 -8.54
N LEU A 32 -1.62 -2.23 -7.95
CA LEU A 32 -1.50 -2.10 -6.51
C LEU A 32 -2.36 -0.95 -5.98
N GLU A 33 -2.30 0.20 -6.61
CA GLU A 33 -3.12 1.36 -6.25
C GLU A 33 -4.61 1.05 -6.30
N SER A 34 -5.06 0.36 -7.34
CA SER A 34 -6.46 -0.07 -7.48
C SER A 34 -6.89 -1.00 -6.34
N LYS A 35 -6.06 -1.96 -5.98
CA LYS A 35 -6.33 -2.86 -4.84
C LYS A 35 -6.39 -2.13 -3.51
N LEU A 36 -5.55 -1.13 -3.33
CA LEU A 36 -5.57 -0.32 -2.12
C LEU A 36 -6.83 0.54 -2.02
N VAL A 37 -7.32 1.04 -3.14
CA VAL A 37 -8.62 1.73 -3.20
C VAL A 37 -9.75 0.79 -2.78
N ASP A 38 -9.77 -0.43 -3.30
CA ASP A 38 -10.77 -1.43 -2.92
C ASP A 38 -10.66 -1.81 -1.44
N PHE A 39 -9.45 -1.97 -0.94
CA PHE A 39 -9.20 -2.22 0.48
C PHE A 39 -9.77 -1.11 1.38
N ILE A 40 -9.52 0.15 1.05
CA ILE A 40 -10.05 1.29 1.81
C ILE A 40 -11.57 1.32 1.76
N SER A 41 -12.16 1.03 0.60
CA SER A 41 -13.62 0.97 0.46
C SER A 41 -14.27 -0.05 1.38
N LEU A 42 -13.55 -1.13 1.69
CA LEU A 42 -14.00 -2.17 2.61
C LEU A 42 -13.65 -1.88 4.08
N ALA A 43 -12.51 -1.25 4.31
CA ALA A 43 -12.01 -0.97 5.65
C ALA A 43 -12.75 0.21 6.34
N GLY A 44 -13.48 1.01 5.58
CA GLY A 44 -14.20 2.16 6.11
C GLY A 44 -13.28 3.36 6.33
N GLU A 45 -13.20 3.87 7.55
CA GLU A 45 -12.40 5.05 7.88
C GLU A 45 -10.89 4.78 7.90
N ALA A 46 -10.32 4.55 6.72
CA ALA A 46 -8.89 4.34 6.53
C ALA A 46 -8.33 5.23 5.42
N ARG A 47 -7.05 5.50 5.51
CA ARG A 47 -6.27 6.20 4.49
C ARG A 47 -5.02 5.39 4.18
N VAL A 48 -4.58 5.41 2.95
CA VAL A 48 -3.29 4.85 2.52
C VAL A 48 -2.41 5.92 1.95
N ILE A 49 -1.17 5.94 2.39
CA ILE A 49 -0.09 6.73 1.78
C ILE A 49 0.92 5.74 1.22
N LEU A 50 1.02 5.72 -0.09
CA LEU A 50 1.91 4.83 -0.83
C LEU A 50 3.13 5.60 -1.25
N VAL A 51 4.29 5.24 -0.73
CA VAL A 51 5.55 5.94 -0.96
C VAL A 51 6.44 5.12 -1.87
N TYR A 52 6.80 5.70 -3.00
CA TYR A 52 7.77 5.12 -3.94
C TYR A 52 9.07 5.92 -3.93
N ASP A 53 10.19 5.22 -3.95
CA ASP A 53 11.48 5.84 -4.20
C ASP A 53 11.53 6.39 -5.64
N GLY A 54 11.64 7.70 -5.75
CA GLY A 54 11.52 8.43 -7.02
C GLY A 54 12.80 8.52 -7.85
N LYS A 55 13.81 7.68 -7.60
CA LYS A 55 15.06 7.71 -8.35
C LYS A 55 14.84 7.74 -9.86
N GLY A 56 15.12 8.85 -10.49
CA GLY A 56 15.08 9.01 -11.93
C GLY A 56 13.70 9.23 -12.56
N MET A 57 12.67 9.43 -11.78
CA MET A 57 11.29 9.58 -12.29
C MET A 57 10.79 11.03 -12.34
N GLY A 58 11.62 12.01 -12.03
CA GLY A 58 11.17 13.40 -11.88
C GLY A 58 10.24 13.58 -10.68
N SER A 59 10.00 14.81 -10.28
CA SER A 59 9.06 15.11 -9.20
C SER A 59 7.62 14.95 -9.70
N ARG A 60 7.08 13.74 -9.63
CA ARG A 60 5.64 13.62 -9.71
C ARG A 60 5.06 14.04 -8.37
N LEU A 61 4.25 15.07 -8.40
CA LEU A 61 3.49 15.52 -7.25
C LEU A 61 2.62 14.38 -6.72
N SER A 62 2.45 14.34 -5.41
CA SER A 62 1.57 13.36 -4.78
C SER A 62 0.14 13.51 -5.30
N GLU A 63 -0.39 12.46 -5.88
CA GLU A 63 -1.80 12.38 -6.24
C GLU A 63 -2.57 11.66 -5.13
N GLU A 64 -3.71 12.19 -4.77
CA GLU A 64 -4.64 11.54 -3.85
C GLU A 64 -5.92 11.18 -4.59
N ARG A 65 -6.27 9.90 -4.59
CA ARG A 65 -7.51 9.39 -5.18
C ARG A 65 -8.18 8.44 -4.22
N TRP A 66 -9.43 8.73 -3.88
CA TRP A 66 -10.27 7.85 -3.05
C TRP A 66 -9.59 7.30 -1.78
N GLY A 67 -8.89 8.18 -1.06
CA GLY A 67 -8.22 7.80 0.19
C GLY A 67 -6.84 7.15 0.00
N VAL A 68 -6.37 6.97 -1.22
CA VAL A 68 -5.01 6.53 -1.55
C VAL A 68 -4.20 7.71 -2.08
N ARG A 69 -3.17 8.07 -1.34
CA ARG A 69 -2.20 9.08 -1.74
C ARG A 69 -0.94 8.41 -2.23
N VAL A 70 -0.56 8.69 -3.46
CA VAL A 70 0.69 8.20 -4.06
C VAL A 70 1.73 9.30 -4.01
N CYS A 71 2.89 8.99 -3.46
CA CYS A 71 3.99 9.92 -3.31
C CYS A 71 5.28 9.32 -3.85
N PHE A 72 5.93 10.03 -4.78
CA PHE A 72 7.28 9.71 -5.24
C PHE A 72 8.27 10.62 -4.53
N THR A 73 9.32 10.05 -3.95
CA THR A 73 10.33 10.85 -3.27
C THR A 73 11.17 11.63 -4.29
N PRO A 74 11.55 12.88 -3.97
CA PRO A 74 12.50 13.63 -4.79
C PRO A 74 13.89 13.02 -4.74
N GLY A 75 14.75 13.37 -5.68
CA GLY A 75 16.15 12.94 -5.68
C GLY A 75 16.85 13.27 -4.36
N GLY A 76 17.59 12.31 -3.80
CA GLY A 76 18.30 12.46 -2.55
C GLY A 76 17.49 12.16 -1.28
N VAL A 77 16.18 11.95 -1.40
CA VAL A 77 15.31 11.52 -0.29
C VAL A 77 14.93 10.05 -0.47
N THR A 78 15.16 9.24 0.55
CA THR A 78 14.78 7.84 0.52
C THR A 78 13.30 7.65 0.87
N ALA A 79 12.72 6.52 0.45
CA ALA A 79 11.36 6.16 0.84
C ALA A 79 11.24 6.05 2.37
N ASP A 80 12.25 5.51 3.04
CA ASP A 80 12.28 5.38 4.51
C ASP A 80 12.19 6.74 5.21
N GLU A 81 12.94 7.72 4.76
CA GLU A 81 12.89 9.09 5.30
C GLU A 81 11.50 9.70 5.12
N ARG A 82 10.90 9.51 3.97
CA ARG A 82 9.57 10.06 3.68
C ARG A 82 8.47 9.35 4.47
N ILE A 83 8.60 8.05 4.66
CA ILE A 83 7.70 7.26 5.52
C ILE A 83 7.74 7.79 6.96
N LEU A 84 8.93 8.06 7.48
CA LEU A 84 9.11 8.62 8.82
C LEU A 84 8.50 10.01 8.97
N ASP A 85 8.66 10.87 7.97
CA ASP A 85 8.04 12.19 7.93
C ASP A 85 6.51 12.09 8.00
N PHE A 86 5.92 11.24 7.18
CA PHE A 86 4.47 11.01 7.23
C PHE A 86 4.01 10.39 8.54
N ALA A 87 4.77 9.47 9.10
CA ALA A 87 4.43 8.88 10.40
C ALA A 87 4.40 9.94 11.50
N GLY A 88 5.35 10.85 11.51
CA GLY A 88 5.35 12.00 12.43
C GLY A 88 4.16 12.92 12.20
N GLU A 89 3.85 13.23 10.95
CA GLU A 89 2.74 14.12 10.59
C GLU A 89 1.36 13.53 10.99
N TYR A 90 1.17 12.23 10.83
CA TYR A 90 -0.13 11.59 11.04
C TYR A 90 -0.31 10.98 12.43
N SER A 91 0.75 10.78 13.20
CA SER A 91 0.66 10.19 14.54
C SER A 91 -0.18 10.99 15.53
N GLY A 92 -0.28 12.29 15.34
CA GLY A 92 -1.15 13.17 16.11
C GLY A 92 -2.62 13.17 15.67
N LYS A 93 -2.92 12.57 14.52
CA LYS A 93 -4.25 12.62 13.89
C LYS A 93 -5.01 11.29 14.00
N GLY A 94 -4.39 10.24 14.49
CA GLY A 94 -5.00 8.92 14.61
C GLY A 94 -3.96 7.80 14.70
N GLU A 95 -4.40 6.59 14.48
CA GLU A 95 -3.50 5.44 14.41
C GLU A 95 -2.71 5.42 13.12
N VAL A 96 -1.43 5.16 13.21
CA VAL A 96 -0.53 4.99 12.07
C VAL A 96 -0.01 3.57 12.02
N CYS A 97 -0.09 2.95 10.85
CA CYS A 97 0.48 1.63 10.60
C CYS A 97 1.48 1.73 9.45
N ILE A 98 2.73 1.44 9.72
CA ILE A 98 3.78 1.40 8.71
C ILE A 98 3.89 -0.01 8.15
N VAL A 99 3.88 -0.11 6.84
CA VAL A 99 3.99 -1.37 6.10
C VAL A 99 5.31 -1.43 5.37
N THR A 100 6.23 -2.21 5.89
CA THR A 100 7.53 -2.47 5.26
C THR A 100 8.13 -3.76 5.82
N SER A 101 8.92 -4.46 5.02
CA SER A 101 9.69 -5.62 5.51
C SER A 101 10.95 -5.21 6.25
N ASP A 102 11.43 -3.98 6.04
CA ASP A 102 12.60 -3.43 6.72
C ASP A 102 12.20 -2.61 7.95
N LEU A 103 11.91 -3.33 9.03
CA LEU A 103 11.44 -2.73 10.27
C LEU A 103 12.54 -2.23 11.20
N LYS A 104 13.78 -2.66 11.01
CA LYS A 104 14.85 -2.45 12.00
C LYS A 104 15.21 -0.98 12.15
N ASP A 105 15.35 -0.26 11.06
CA ASP A 105 15.72 1.14 11.08
C ASP A 105 14.55 2.04 11.43
N ILE A 106 13.36 1.69 10.97
CA ILE A 106 12.13 2.43 11.25
C ILE A 106 11.75 2.32 12.73
N ALA A 107 11.81 1.13 13.31
CA ALA A 107 11.49 0.91 14.72
C ALA A 107 12.40 1.70 15.67
N ARG A 108 13.66 1.86 15.32
CA ARG A 108 14.63 2.64 16.12
C ARG A 108 14.34 4.14 16.12
N ARG A 109 13.80 4.66 15.03
CA ARG A 109 13.56 6.10 14.84
C ARG A 109 12.20 6.56 15.35
N LEU A 110 11.25 5.65 15.40
CA LEU A 110 9.91 5.92 15.91
C LEU A 110 9.81 5.53 17.39
N GLY A 111 10.39 6.32 18.23
CA GLY A 111 10.23 6.17 19.68
C GLY A 111 8.76 6.38 20.10
N GLY A 112 8.05 5.29 20.30
CA GLY A 112 6.78 5.23 21.03
C GLY A 112 5.53 5.85 20.39
N ASN A 113 4.42 5.28 20.64
CA ASN A 113 3.14 5.92 20.94
C ASN A 113 1.99 5.85 19.98
N ARG A 114 1.72 5.22 19.11
CA ARG A 114 0.56 5.02 18.23
C ARG A 114 0.95 4.67 16.79
N VAL A 115 2.20 4.37 16.64
CA VAL A 115 2.69 3.89 15.36
C VAL A 115 2.92 2.40 15.48
N THR A 116 2.18 1.63 14.74
CA THR A 116 2.34 0.18 14.63
C THR A 116 3.11 -0.15 13.35
N HIS A 117 3.75 -1.30 13.33
CA HIS A 117 4.48 -1.79 12.16
C HIS A 117 3.96 -3.16 11.79
N ILE A 118 3.78 -3.39 10.52
CA ILE A 118 3.54 -4.70 9.98
C ILE A 118 4.47 -4.96 8.80
N LYS A 119 4.88 -6.20 8.67
CA LYS A 119 5.66 -6.62 7.50
C LYS A 119 4.80 -6.59 6.24
N SER A 120 5.42 -6.33 5.10
CA SER A 120 4.74 -6.33 3.82
C SER A 120 3.97 -7.63 3.56
N GLU A 121 4.53 -8.77 3.94
CA GLU A 121 3.88 -10.08 3.82
C GLU A 121 2.61 -10.17 4.67
N ALA A 122 2.64 -9.64 5.88
CA ALA A 122 1.46 -9.61 6.76
C ALA A 122 0.38 -8.67 6.21
N PHE A 123 0.77 -7.56 5.64
CA PHE A 123 -0.16 -6.64 4.98
C PHE A 123 -0.81 -7.26 3.74
N ILE A 124 -0.04 -8.01 2.96
CA ILE A 124 -0.57 -8.75 1.81
C ILE A 124 -1.67 -9.73 2.25
N ARG A 125 -1.45 -10.46 3.36
CA ARG A 125 -2.48 -11.35 3.93
C ARG A 125 -3.71 -10.57 4.40
N LEU A 126 -3.52 -9.42 5.02
CA LEU A 126 -4.61 -8.55 5.44
C LEU A 126 -5.41 -8.05 4.23
N LEU A 127 -4.72 -7.62 3.20
CA LEU A 127 -5.31 -7.14 1.93
C LEU A 127 -6.12 -8.26 1.26
N SER A 128 -5.54 -9.44 1.14
CA SER A 128 -6.19 -10.63 0.61
C SER A 128 -7.42 -11.03 1.42
N GLY A 129 -7.28 -11.13 2.73
CA GLY A 129 -8.39 -11.48 3.61
C GLY A 129 -9.53 -10.47 3.60
N ALA A 130 -9.24 -9.21 3.44
CA ALA A 130 -10.26 -8.16 3.34
C ALA A 130 -11.02 -8.22 2.02
N LEU A 131 -10.32 -8.54 0.93
CA LEU A 131 -10.92 -8.67 -0.40
C LEU A 131 -11.69 -9.98 -0.58
N ASP A 132 -11.29 -11.05 0.12
CA ASP A 132 -11.94 -12.36 0.08
C ASP A 132 -13.18 -12.45 0.96
N LYS A 133 -13.31 -11.63 1.98
CA LYS A 133 -14.54 -11.60 2.76
C LYS A 133 -15.67 -11.12 1.84
N PRO A 134 -16.77 -11.90 1.71
CA PRO A 134 -17.96 -11.39 1.10
C PRO A 134 -18.33 -10.16 1.89
N GLY A 135 -18.10 -9.00 1.32
CA GLY A 135 -18.26 -7.75 2.02
C GLY A 135 -19.62 -7.72 2.67
N LYS A 136 -19.71 -7.25 3.90
CA LYS A 136 -20.97 -6.74 4.42
C LYS A 136 -21.38 -5.68 3.40
N LYS A 137 -22.16 -6.09 2.48
CA LYS A 137 -22.55 -5.39 1.29
C LYS A 137 -23.09 -4.02 1.63
N GLY A 138 -22.33 -3.02 1.34
CA GLY A 138 -22.97 -1.92 0.71
C GLY A 138 -23.68 -2.49 -0.51
N SER A 139 -24.86 -2.05 -0.77
CA SER A 139 -25.84 -2.58 -1.72
C SER A 139 -25.25 -3.22 -2.98
N PRO A 140 -25.96 -4.24 -3.55
CA PRO A 140 -25.55 -4.92 -4.77
C PRO A 140 -25.48 -4.03 -6.02
N GLN A 141 -25.69 -2.78 -5.89
CA GLN A 141 -25.54 -1.77 -6.92
C GLN A 141 -24.17 -1.09 -6.80
N SER A 142 -23.13 -1.85 -6.76
CA SER A 142 -21.83 -1.30 -7.10
C SER A 142 -21.84 -1.04 -8.61
N THR A 143 -22.46 0.03 -8.96
CA THR A 143 -22.30 0.61 -10.25
C THR A 143 -20.82 0.84 -10.47
N GLU A 144 -20.29 0.13 -11.46
CA GLU A 144 -19.10 0.46 -12.20
C GLU A 144 -17.99 1.16 -11.38
N LYS A 145 -17.34 0.41 -10.52
CA LYS A 145 -16.00 0.79 -10.09
C LYS A 145 -15.09 0.64 -11.30
N PRO A 146 -14.46 1.73 -11.75
CA PRO A 146 -13.51 1.61 -12.83
C PRO A 146 -12.41 0.65 -12.38
N SER A 147 -12.25 -0.46 -13.11
CA SER A 147 -11.22 -1.47 -12.92
C SER A 147 -11.11 -2.10 -11.52
N SER A 148 -12.22 -2.60 -10.98
CA SER A 148 -12.09 -3.66 -10.00
C SER A 148 -11.53 -4.88 -10.71
N LEU A 149 -10.30 -5.23 -10.40
CA LEU A 149 -9.77 -6.53 -10.77
C LEU A 149 -10.78 -7.57 -10.32
N LYS A 150 -11.13 -8.47 -11.21
CA LYS A 150 -12.04 -9.55 -10.87
C LYS A 150 -11.42 -10.34 -9.72
N ARG A 151 -12.22 -10.77 -8.79
CA ARG A 151 -11.80 -11.58 -7.65
C ARG A 151 -10.86 -12.73 -8.05
N GLU A 152 -11.13 -13.35 -9.18
CA GLU A 152 -10.35 -14.42 -9.78
C GLU A 152 -8.92 -13.96 -10.15
N GLU A 153 -8.77 -12.76 -10.69
CA GLU A 153 -7.47 -12.19 -11.03
C GLU A 153 -6.64 -11.85 -9.79
N ILE A 154 -7.30 -11.44 -8.72
CA ILE A 154 -6.65 -11.19 -7.43
C ILE A 154 -6.17 -12.49 -6.82
N ASP A 155 -7.00 -13.53 -6.85
CA ASP A 155 -6.66 -14.86 -6.32
C ASP A 155 -5.54 -15.51 -7.14
N GLU A 156 -5.59 -15.44 -8.46
CA GLU A 156 -4.50 -15.89 -9.33
C GLU A 156 -3.22 -15.12 -9.03
N TRP A 157 -3.34 -13.83 -8.87
CA TRP A 157 -2.20 -12.95 -8.58
C TRP A 157 -1.57 -13.25 -7.22
N LEU A 158 -2.37 -13.60 -6.22
CA LEU A 158 -1.91 -13.99 -4.90
C LEU A 158 -1.41 -15.43 -4.85
N GLN A 159 -1.98 -16.32 -5.67
CA GLN A 159 -1.51 -17.71 -5.79
C GLN A 159 -0.19 -17.83 -6.55
N GLU A 160 0.01 -16.99 -7.56
CA GLU A 160 1.26 -16.94 -8.31
C GLU A 160 2.45 -16.52 -7.44
N PHE A 161 2.17 -15.79 -6.38
CA PHE A 161 3.15 -15.38 -5.38
C PHE A 161 3.27 -16.34 -4.21
N ASP A 162 2.64 -17.51 -4.34
CA ASP A 162 2.69 -18.60 -3.38
C ASP A 162 3.45 -18.26 -2.10
N LEU A 163 2.78 -17.51 -1.25
CA LEU A 163 3.24 -17.26 0.09
C LEU A 163 3.08 -18.55 0.89
N LYS A 164 3.69 -19.60 0.39
CA LYS A 164 3.93 -20.80 1.16
C LYS A 164 4.91 -20.47 2.26
N ASP A 165 4.36 -20.23 3.38
CA ASP A 165 5.12 -20.40 4.60
C ASP A 165 5.44 -21.88 4.80
#